data_1b99a768fbc30d18a4d40c0cf6a3cfca
#
_entry.id   1b99a768fbc30d18a4d40c0cf6a3cfca
#
_cell.length_a   1.000
_cell.length_b   1.000
_cell.length_c   1.000
_cell.angle_alpha   90.00
_cell.angle_beta   90.00
_cell.angle_gamma   90.00
#
_symmetry.space_group_name_H-M   'P 1'
#
loop_
_entity.id
_entity.type
_entity.pdbx_description
1 polymer ?
#
loop_
_entity_poly.entity_id
_entity_poly.type
_entity_poly.pdbx_seq_one_letter_code
_entity_poly.pdbx_strand_id
1 'polypeptide(L)'
;PEGAGIWLRLHPEDVIASPYTSWTFDENTERMPEFSAPGIGKRSTKVVIDMEVKDNTSGVLFAMGGDGGGVTCFMENGKLFFEYNMLIIERYFSTEGQKIPAGKHTVELLTAIPKPGGPGTVTITLDGKPYSVCEIKRAVPAAFTASETFDVGKDLGGSVSMRYHEKAPYKFDGKINSVKVDLIKNK
;
A
#
# COMPACT_ATOMS: atom_id res chain seq x y z
N PRO A 1 9.35 16.11 10.32
CA PRO A 1 10.15 15.40 9.32
C PRO A 1 11.54 15.98 9.15
N GLU A 2 11.70 17.31 9.08
CA GLU A 2 13.01 17.94 8.99
C GLU A 2 13.91 17.59 10.19
N GLY A 3 13.34 17.57 11.39
CA GLY A 3 14.05 17.19 12.61
C GLY A 3 14.67 15.79 12.55
N ALA A 4 13.93 14.79 12.08
CA ALA A 4 14.44 13.44 11.92
C ALA A 4 15.55 13.36 10.87
N GLY A 5 15.40 14.07 9.75
CA GLY A 5 16.42 14.15 8.71
C GLY A 5 17.71 14.83 9.16
N ILE A 6 17.58 15.91 9.93
CA ILE A 6 18.73 16.62 10.54
C ILE A 6 19.40 15.71 11.57
N TRP A 7 18.62 15.08 12.45
CA TRP A 7 19.13 14.17 13.46
C TRP A 7 19.98 13.05 12.86
N LEU A 8 19.44 12.32 11.86
CA LEU A 8 20.16 11.24 11.18
C LEU A 8 21.42 11.67 10.43
N ARG A 9 21.47 12.95 10.01
CA ARG A 9 22.70 13.51 9.40
C ARG A 9 23.78 13.79 10.43
N LEU A 10 23.39 14.18 11.65
CA LEU A 10 24.30 14.45 12.76
C LEU A 10 24.67 13.16 13.53
N HIS A 11 23.81 12.17 13.49
CA HIS A 11 23.91 10.89 14.19
C HIS A 11 23.67 9.72 13.20
N PRO A 12 24.64 9.46 12.29
CA PRO A 12 24.48 8.42 11.27
C PRO A 12 24.44 6.98 11.85
N GLU A 13 24.82 6.81 13.10
CA GLU A 13 24.73 5.57 13.87
C GLU A 13 23.28 5.24 14.29
N ASP A 14 22.40 6.25 14.36
CA ASP A 14 21.01 6.06 14.75
C ASP A 14 20.18 5.56 13.57
N VAL A 15 19.28 4.63 13.87
CA VAL A 15 18.32 4.10 12.89
C VAL A 15 16.90 4.32 13.39
N ILE A 16 16.15 5.17 12.69
CA ILE A 16 14.71 5.28 12.92
C ILE A 16 14.02 4.12 12.19
N ALA A 17 13.87 3.02 12.89
CA ALA A 17 13.18 1.83 12.38
C ALA A 17 12.22 1.28 13.41
N SER A 18 11.05 0.84 12.94
CA SER A 18 10.15 0.05 13.77
C SER A 18 10.85 -1.27 14.16
N PRO A 19 10.75 -1.72 15.43
CA PRO A 19 11.27 -3.01 15.85
C PRO A 19 10.47 -4.18 15.26
N TYR A 20 9.30 -3.90 14.69
CA TYR A 20 8.42 -4.91 14.12
C TYR A 20 8.81 -5.24 12.68
N THR A 21 8.64 -6.50 12.33
CA THR A 21 8.82 -7.02 10.96
C THR A 21 7.53 -7.63 10.40
N SER A 22 6.51 -7.73 11.23
CA SER A 22 5.20 -8.28 10.87
C SER A 22 4.09 -7.53 11.61
N TRP A 23 2.98 -7.28 10.90
CA TRP A 23 1.78 -6.63 11.41
C TRP A 23 0.55 -7.38 10.94
N THR A 24 -0.51 -7.32 11.73
CA THR A 24 -1.85 -7.76 11.33
C THR A 24 -2.84 -6.66 11.69
N PHE A 25 -3.59 -6.25 10.69
CA PHE A 25 -4.58 -5.17 10.77
C PHE A 25 -5.97 -5.70 10.45
N ASP A 26 -6.97 -4.98 10.90
CA ASP A 26 -8.37 -5.16 10.55
C ASP A 26 -8.98 -3.89 9.93
N GLU A 27 -10.26 -3.92 9.59
CA GLU A 27 -10.98 -2.79 8.97
C GLU A 27 -11.14 -1.55 9.87
N ASN A 28 -10.80 -1.67 11.18
CA ASN A 28 -10.83 -0.55 12.12
C ASN A 28 -9.48 0.19 12.18
N THR A 29 -8.46 -0.33 11.52
CA THR A 29 -7.13 0.30 11.48
C THR A 29 -7.21 1.55 10.62
N GLU A 30 -7.00 2.71 11.27
CA GLU A 30 -7.04 4.00 10.60
C GLU A 30 -6.07 4.99 11.24
N ARG A 31 -5.63 5.97 10.44
CA ARG A 31 -4.78 7.09 10.86
C ARG A 31 -3.47 6.67 11.53
N MET A 32 -2.91 5.52 11.13
CA MET A 32 -1.61 5.09 11.62
C MET A 32 -0.51 5.91 10.91
N PRO A 33 0.30 6.69 11.66
CA PRO A 33 1.33 7.54 11.05
C PRO A 33 2.32 6.71 10.21
N GLU A 34 2.78 7.24 9.09
CA GLU A 34 3.65 6.51 8.15
C GLU A 34 4.91 5.93 8.82
N PHE A 35 5.51 6.65 9.76
CA PHE A 35 6.73 6.18 10.45
C PHE A 35 6.48 5.02 11.42
N SER A 36 5.23 4.83 11.86
CA SER A 36 4.83 3.72 12.73
C SER A 36 4.28 2.54 11.93
N ALA A 37 3.87 2.79 10.70
CA ALA A 37 3.26 1.82 9.80
C ALA A 37 4.31 0.92 9.12
N PRO A 38 3.90 -0.20 8.53
CA PRO A 38 4.77 -1.02 7.70
C PRO A 38 5.35 -0.20 6.54
N GLY A 39 6.57 -0.51 6.16
CA GLY A 39 7.25 0.21 5.06
C GLY A 39 6.76 -0.17 3.66
N ILE A 40 5.45 -0.30 3.45
CA ILE A 40 4.86 -0.62 2.15
C ILE A 40 5.25 0.45 1.13
N GLY A 41 5.70 0.02 -0.05
CA GLY A 41 6.16 0.94 -1.09
C GLY A 41 7.56 1.53 -0.90
N LYS A 42 8.18 1.35 0.26
CA LYS A 42 9.55 1.85 0.56
C LYS A 42 10.59 0.74 0.55
N ARG A 43 10.20 -0.48 0.79
CA ARG A 43 11.04 -1.68 0.88
C ARG A 43 10.26 -2.91 0.44
N SER A 44 10.97 -4.03 0.33
CA SER A 44 10.33 -5.30 -0.01
C SER A 44 9.40 -5.75 1.10
N THR A 45 8.15 -6.03 0.73
CA THR A 45 7.07 -6.45 1.64
C THR A 45 6.20 -7.51 1.02
N LYS A 46 5.60 -8.33 1.85
CA LYS A 46 4.49 -9.21 1.50
C LYS A 46 3.24 -8.74 2.23
N VAL A 47 2.20 -8.40 1.48
CA VAL A 47 0.88 -8.06 2.03
C VAL A 47 -0.08 -9.18 1.66
N VAL A 48 -0.79 -9.71 2.65
CA VAL A 48 -1.84 -10.71 2.45
C VAL A 48 -3.14 -10.15 2.97
N ILE A 49 -4.17 -10.12 2.13
CA ILE A 49 -5.49 -9.59 2.44
C ILE A 49 -6.51 -10.72 2.32
N ASP A 50 -7.18 -11.04 3.42
CA ASP A 50 -8.35 -11.92 3.42
C ASP A 50 -9.60 -11.06 3.38
N MET A 51 -10.43 -11.25 2.34
CA MET A 51 -11.61 -10.43 2.10
C MET A 51 -12.81 -11.25 1.65
N GLU A 52 -14.00 -10.68 1.84
CA GLU A 52 -15.24 -11.18 1.25
C GLU A 52 -15.81 -10.09 0.34
N VAL A 53 -16.09 -10.45 -0.90
CA VAL A 53 -16.60 -9.52 -1.91
C VAL A 53 -17.97 -9.99 -2.43
N LYS A 54 -18.78 -9.03 -2.86
CA LYS A 54 -19.99 -9.24 -3.65
C LYS A 54 -19.74 -8.85 -5.10
N ASP A 55 -20.70 -9.07 -5.96
CA ASP A 55 -20.57 -8.63 -7.35
C ASP A 55 -20.34 -7.12 -7.43
N ASN A 56 -19.37 -6.73 -8.25
CA ASN A 56 -18.98 -5.34 -8.48
C ASN A 56 -18.49 -4.58 -7.22
N THR A 57 -18.00 -5.29 -6.19
CA THR A 57 -17.38 -4.67 -5.02
C THR A 57 -16.38 -3.58 -5.42
N SER A 58 -16.40 -2.49 -4.67
CA SER A 58 -15.56 -1.33 -4.87
C SER A 58 -15.06 -0.78 -3.54
N GLY A 59 -13.99 0.04 -3.57
CA GLY A 59 -13.43 0.70 -2.41
C GLY A 59 -12.01 0.28 -2.11
N VAL A 60 -11.40 1.00 -1.18
CA VAL A 60 -9.99 0.83 -0.80
C VAL A 60 -9.83 -0.35 0.14
N LEU A 61 -8.88 -1.23 -0.15
CA LEU A 61 -8.45 -2.30 0.75
C LEU A 61 -7.43 -1.79 1.76
N PHE A 62 -6.43 -1.06 1.31
CA PHE A 62 -5.53 -0.26 2.14
C PHE A 62 -4.97 0.93 1.35
N ALA A 63 -4.63 1.98 2.08
CA ALA A 63 -3.87 3.12 1.57
C ALA A 63 -2.74 3.48 2.54
N MET A 64 -1.62 3.94 2.02
CA MET A 64 -0.48 4.48 2.74
C MET A 64 -0.07 5.78 2.06
N GLY A 65 -0.09 6.89 2.78
CA GLY A 65 0.20 8.19 2.22
C GLY A 65 -1.05 8.92 1.75
N GLY A 66 -0.92 9.78 0.76
CA GLY A 66 -2.01 10.61 0.25
C GLY A 66 -1.76 11.14 -1.16
N ASP A 67 -2.37 12.26 -1.50
CA ASP A 67 -2.26 12.88 -2.83
C ASP A 67 -0.83 13.34 -3.15
N GLY A 68 -0.06 13.72 -2.13
CA GLY A 68 1.35 14.10 -2.26
C GLY A 68 2.30 12.92 -2.55
N GLY A 69 1.89 11.71 -2.31
CA GLY A 69 2.67 10.49 -2.52
C GLY A 69 2.14 9.35 -1.66
N GLY A 70 2.18 8.13 -2.18
CA GLY A 70 1.68 6.98 -1.45
C GLY A 70 1.47 5.74 -2.30
N VAL A 71 0.92 4.71 -1.69
CA VAL A 71 0.49 3.48 -2.34
C VAL A 71 -0.92 3.12 -1.91
N THR A 72 -1.69 2.56 -2.82
CA THR A 72 -3.04 2.10 -2.51
C THR A 72 -3.36 0.82 -3.26
N CYS A 73 -4.10 -0.06 -2.59
CA CYS A 73 -4.74 -1.22 -3.19
C CYS A 73 -6.24 -1.05 -3.05
N PHE A 74 -6.98 -1.08 -4.15
CA PHE A 74 -8.41 -0.83 -4.15
C PHE A 74 -9.14 -1.67 -5.20
N MET A 75 -10.43 -1.79 -5.03
CA MET A 75 -11.31 -2.40 -6.01
C MET A 75 -12.19 -1.34 -6.68
N GLU A 76 -12.47 -1.55 -7.95
CA GLU A 76 -13.42 -0.76 -8.72
C GLU A 76 -14.22 -1.67 -9.65
N ASN A 77 -15.54 -1.71 -9.44
CA ASN A 77 -16.47 -2.53 -10.23
C ASN A 77 -16.06 -4.02 -10.30
N GLY A 78 -15.62 -4.59 -9.18
CA GLY A 78 -15.20 -5.98 -9.05
C GLY A 78 -13.81 -6.30 -9.56
N LYS A 79 -13.01 -5.32 -9.98
CA LYS A 79 -11.61 -5.50 -10.38
C LYS A 79 -10.68 -4.90 -9.34
N LEU A 80 -9.54 -5.54 -9.12
CA LEU A 80 -8.51 -5.10 -8.19
C LEU A 80 -7.44 -4.28 -8.93
N PHE A 81 -7.02 -3.20 -8.29
CA PHE A 81 -5.98 -2.29 -8.77
C PHE A 81 -4.97 -2.00 -7.66
N PHE A 82 -3.74 -1.76 -8.07
CA PHE A 82 -2.70 -1.20 -7.24
C PHE A 82 -2.14 0.05 -7.92
N GLU A 83 -1.95 1.11 -7.15
CA GLU A 83 -1.32 2.33 -7.62
C GLU A 83 -0.17 2.73 -6.68
N TYR A 84 0.92 3.15 -7.28
CA TYR A 84 2.07 3.74 -6.64
C TYR A 84 2.22 5.19 -7.10
N ASN A 85 1.95 6.14 -6.22
CA ASN A 85 2.14 7.58 -6.45
C ASN A 85 3.52 7.99 -5.95
N MET A 86 4.49 8.11 -6.86
CA MET A 86 5.86 8.54 -6.56
C MET A 86 5.91 10.07 -6.48
N LEU A 87 5.49 10.63 -5.33
CA LEU A 87 5.59 12.06 -4.98
C LEU A 87 4.99 13.00 -6.03
N ILE A 88 3.87 12.61 -6.65
CA ILE A 88 3.20 13.32 -7.75
C ILE A 88 4.01 13.32 -9.06
N ILE A 89 5.32 13.06 -8.99
CA ILE A 89 6.24 13.11 -10.14
C ILE A 89 5.90 12.01 -11.15
N GLU A 90 5.65 10.80 -10.67
CA GLU A 90 5.31 9.64 -11.48
C GLU A 90 4.23 8.81 -10.80
N ARG A 91 3.36 8.18 -11.60
CA ARG A 91 2.35 7.24 -11.10
C ARG A 91 2.48 5.94 -11.85
N TYR A 92 2.52 4.84 -11.10
CA TYR A 92 2.63 3.49 -11.63
C TYR A 92 1.38 2.71 -11.24
N PHE A 93 0.82 2.01 -12.22
CA PHE A 93 -0.42 1.25 -12.05
C PHE A 93 -0.17 -0.22 -12.32
N SER A 94 -0.87 -1.07 -11.60
CA SER A 94 -0.93 -2.48 -11.96
C SER A 94 -1.63 -2.68 -13.30
N THR A 95 -1.24 -3.72 -14.02
CA THR A 95 -1.99 -4.19 -15.18
C THR A 95 -3.42 -4.53 -14.77
N GLU A 96 -4.36 -4.39 -15.67
CA GLU A 96 -5.77 -4.68 -15.40
C GLU A 96 -5.98 -6.20 -15.32
N GLY A 97 -6.53 -6.65 -14.19
CA GLY A 97 -6.93 -8.03 -13.98
C GLY A 97 -8.39 -8.29 -14.37
N GLN A 98 -8.81 -9.54 -14.23
CA GLN A 98 -10.20 -9.95 -14.46
C GLN A 98 -11.10 -9.56 -13.28
N LYS A 99 -12.42 -9.57 -13.48
CA LYS A 99 -13.37 -9.42 -12.38
C LYS A 99 -13.23 -10.56 -11.37
N ILE A 100 -13.24 -10.20 -10.11
CA ILE A 100 -13.24 -11.13 -8.99
C ILE A 100 -14.71 -11.49 -8.70
N PRO A 101 -15.08 -12.76 -8.74
CA PRO A 101 -16.46 -13.19 -8.46
C PRO A 101 -16.83 -12.95 -6.98
N ALA A 102 -18.11 -12.92 -6.67
CA ALA A 102 -18.57 -12.84 -5.29
C ALA A 102 -18.07 -14.05 -4.48
N GLY A 103 -17.64 -13.82 -3.25
CA GLY A 103 -17.13 -14.87 -2.35
C GLY A 103 -15.98 -14.42 -1.47
N LYS A 104 -15.35 -15.41 -0.85
CA LYS A 104 -14.14 -15.23 -0.03
C LYS A 104 -12.90 -15.38 -0.90
N HIS A 105 -11.97 -14.44 -0.77
CA HIS A 105 -10.75 -14.41 -1.55
C HIS A 105 -9.55 -14.00 -0.71
N THR A 106 -8.39 -14.50 -1.11
CA THR A 106 -7.10 -14.06 -0.57
C THR A 106 -6.31 -13.37 -1.67
N VAL A 107 -5.97 -12.11 -1.43
CA VAL A 107 -5.06 -11.33 -2.29
C VAL A 107 -3.69 -11.28 -1.65
N GLU A 108 -2.65 -11.60 -2.41
CA GLU A 108 -1.27 -11.42 -1.99
C GLU A 108 -0.59 -10.40 -2.89
N LEU A 109 0.05 -9.39 -2.29
CA LEU A 109 0.93 -8.44 -2.97
C LEU A 109 2.36 -8.68 -2.51
N LEU A 110 3.21 -9.09 -3.43
CA LEU A 110 4.64 -9.24 -3.19
C LEU A 110 5.37 -8.06 -3.82
N THR A 111 5.81 -7.14 -2.97
CA THR A 111 6.60 -5.97 -3.38
C THR A 111 8.08 -6.32 -3.29
N ALA A 112 8.80 -6.16 -4.38
CA ALA A 112 10.24 -6.28 -4.46
C ALA A 112 10.85 -4.90 -4.76
N ILE A 113 11.43 -4.26 -3.74
CA ILE A 113 12.22 -3.01 -3.84
C ILE A 113 13.57 -3.31 -3.19
N PRO A 114 14.55 -3.79 -3.97
CA PRO A 114 15.85 -4.21 -3.43
C PRO A 114 16.64 -3.06 -2.81
N LYS A 115 16.38 -1.84 -3.25
CA LYS A 115 17.16 -0.65 -2.89
C LYS A 115 16.22 0.56 -2.77
N PRO A 116 16.27 1.33 -1.68
CA PRO A 116 15.52 2.56 -1.55
C PRO A 116 15.78 3.51 -2.73
N GLY A 117 14.73 4.12 -3.27
CA GLY A 117 14.82 4.98 -4.44
C GLY A 117 15.06 4.26 -5.78
N GLY A 118 15.31 2.97 -5.76
CA GLY A 118 15.53 2.15 -6.95
C GLY A 118 14.23 1.65 -7.60
N PRO A 119 14.37 0.91 -8.70
CA PRO A 119 13.22 0.26 -9.31
C PRO A 119 12.67 -0.87 -8.43
N GLY A 120 11.42 -1.21 -8.67
CA GLY A 120 10.75 -2.29 -7.97
C GLY A 120 9.59 -2.87 -8.78
N THR A 121 9.02 -3.94 -8.25
CA THR A 121 7.87 -4.62 -8.85
C THR A 121 6.90 -5.02 -7.75
N VAL A 122 5.61 -4.91 -8.03
CA VAL A 122 4.56 -5.49 -7.19
C VAL A 122 3.85 -6.57 -7.99
N THR A 123 4.04 -7.81 -7.57
CA THR A 123 3.31 -8.96 -8.14
C THR A 123 2.08 -9.23 -7.29
N ILE A 124 0.93 -9.33 -7.94
CA ILE A 124 -0.35 -9.55 -7.26
C ILE A 124 -0.89 -10.92 -7.66
N THR A 125 -1.23 -11.72 -6.68
CA THR A 125 -1.94 -12.99 -6.86
C THR A 125 -3.31 -12.95 -6.20
N LEU A 126 -4.25 -13.67 -6.77
CA LEU A 126 -5.58 -13.91 -6.24
C LEU A 126 -5.76 -15.42 -6.06
N ASP A 127 -6.05 -15.86 -4.84
CA ASP A 127 -6.23 -17.28 -4.48
C ASP A 127 -5.06 -18.15 -4.97
N GLY A 128 -3.84 -17.62 -4.82
CA GLY A 128 -2.59 -18.27 -5.22
C GLY A 128 -2.31 -18.28 -6.74
N LYS A 129 -3.15 -17.65 -7.56
CA LYS A 129 -2.95 -17.56 -9.01
C LYS A 129 -2.50 -16.16 -9.42
N PRO A 130 -1.63 -16.02 -10.44
CA PRO A 130 -1.24 -14.70 -10.96
C PRO A 130 -2.46 -13.87 -11.34
N TYR A 131 -2.48 -12.60 -10.91
CA TYR A 131 -3.58 -11.69 -11.17
C TYR A 131 -3.13 -10.47 -11.97
N SER A 132 -2.16 -9.72 -11.45
CA SER A 132 -1.63 -8.52 -12.12
C SER A 132 -0.23 -8.16 -11.61
N VAL A 133 0.42 -7.22 -12.28
CA VAL A 133 1.77 -6.74 -11.96
C VAL A 133 1.81 -5.22 -12.09
N CYS A 134 2.54 -4.56 -11.18
CA CYS A 134 2.88 -3.14 -11.25
C CYS A 134 4.40 -2.99 -11.32
N GLU A 135 4.90 -2.40 -12.40
CA GLU A 135 6.30 -2.06 -12.57
C GLU A 135 6.57 -0.65 -12.05
N ILE A 136 7.49 -0.52 -11.10
CA ILE A 136 7.90 0.73 -10.48
C ILE A 136 9.28 1.09 -11.01
N LYS A 137 9.40 2.15 -11.78
CA LYS A 137 10.70 2.59 -12.33
C LYS A 137 11.58 3.20 -11.24
N ARG A 138 10.94 3.86 -10.28
CA ARG A 138 11.62 4.58 -9.20
C ARG A 138 10.74 4.58 -7.95
N ALA A 139 11.23 3.98 -6.87
CA ALA A 139 10.56 4.00 -5.58
C ALA A 139 10.93 5.26 -4.78
N VAL A 140 10.14 5.58 -3.78
CA VAL A 140 10.47 6.66 -2.85
C VAL A 140 11.71 6.26 -2.01
N PRO A 141 12.68 7.18 -1.80
CA PRO A 141 13.90 6.81 -1.10
C PRO A 141 13.74 6.68 0.41
N ALA A 142 12.78 7.40 1.03
CA ALA A 142 12.63 7.42 2.49
C ALA A 142 11.18 7.34 2.95
N ALA A 143 10.36 8.35 2.65
CA ALA A 143 8.97 8.44 3.07
C ALA A 143 8.14 9.12 1.99
N PHE A 144 6.85 8.82 1.93
CA PHE A 144 5.93 9.47 1.01
C PHE A 144 5.50 10.83 1.54
N THR A 145 5.25 10.91 2.85
CA THR A 145 4.64 12.08 3.47
C THR A 145 5.02 12.16 4.95
N ALA A 146 4.74 13.30 5.55
CA ALA A 146 4.94 13.55 6.97
C ALA A 146 3.63 13.55 7.76
N SER A 147 2.52 13.76 7.08
CA SER A 147 1.22 14.08 7.68
C SER A 147 0.12 13.09 7.35
N GLU A 148 0.27 12.32 6.27
CA GLU A 148 -0.70 11.32 5.87
C GLU A 148 -0.45 9.98 6.59
N THR A 149 -1.39 9.07 6.48
CA THR A 149 -1.47 7.88 7.32
C THR A 149 -1.58 6.59 6.52
N PHE A 150 -1.50 5.47 7.25
CA PHE A 150 -1.89 4.17 6.77
C PHE A 150 -3.30 3.86 7.27
N ASP A 151 -4.16 3.44 6.35
CA ASP A 151 -5.56 3.13 6.60
C ASP A 151 -5.94 1.82 5.94
N VAL A 152 -6.89 1.09 6.54
CA VAL A 152 -7.48 -0.15 6.02
C VAL A 152 -8.97 0.05 5.75
N GLY A 153 -9.42 -0.41 4.57
CA GLY A 153 -10.83 -0.31 4.16
C GLY A 153 -11.29 1.07 3.72
N LYS A 154 -10.40 2.05 3.67
CA LYS A 154 -10.65 3.43 3.26
C LYS A 154 -9.33 4.17 2.99
N ASP A 155 -9.41 5.37 2.45
CA ASP A 155 -8.26 6.28 2.23
C ASP A 155 -8.63 7.62 2.86
N LEU A 156 -8.07 7.90 4.04
CA LEU A 156 -8.36 9.09 4.84
C LEU A 156 -7.32 10.18 4.57
N GLY A 157 -7.77 11.44 4.59
CA GLY A 157 -6.92 12.58 4.23
C GLY A 157 -6.94 12.85 2.73
N GLY A 158 -5.77 13.09 2.14
CA GLY A 158 -5.62 13.24 0.69
C GLY A 158 -5.61 11.88 0.00
N SER A 159 -6.44 11.71 -1.05
CA SER A 159 -6.53 10.42 -1.75
C SER A 159 -5.25 10.09 -2.50
N VAL A 160 -4.68 8.91 -2.29
CA VAL A 160 -3.49 8.44 -3.02
C VAL A 160 -3.77 8.38 -4.52
N SER A 161 -4.95 7.89 -4.92
CA SER A 161 -5.32 7.72 -6.33
C SER A 161 -6.30 8.78 -6.81
N MET A 162 -6.02 9.33 -7.98
CA MET A 162 -6.95 10.23 -8.69
C MET A 162 -8.19 9.49 -9.22
N ARG A 163 -8.15 8.16 -9.35
CA ARG A 163 -9.28 7.36 -9.85
C ARG A 163 -10.49 7.39 -8.92
N TYR A 164 -10.27 7.58 -7.63
CA TYR A 164 -11.34 7.65 -6.64
C TYR A 164 -11.34 8.94 -5.81
N HIS A 165 -10.57 9.94 -6.22
CA HIS A 165 -10.47 11.21 -5.50
C HIS A 165 -11.84 11.83 -5.17
N GLU A 166 -12.73 11.88 -6.15
CA GLU A 166 -14.09 12.43 -5.96
C GLU A 166 -15.01 11.53 -5.10
N LYS A 167 -14.58 10.30 -4.84
CA LYS A 167 -15.33 9.32 -4.02
C LYS A 167 -14.74 9.16 -2.62
N ALA A 168 -13.72 9.97 -2.25
CA ALA A 168 -13.07 9.87 -0.95
C ALA A 168 -14.07 9.85 0.22
N PRO A 169 -13.83 9.05 1.25
CA PRO A 169 -12.66 8.18 1.50
C PRO A 169 -12.71 6.82 0.79
N TYR A 170 -13.58 6.64 -0.17
CA TYR A 170 -13.78 5.46 -1.01
C TYR A 170 -13.81 4.16 -0.20
N LYS A 171 -14.69 4.14 0.81
CA LYS A 171 -14.83 3.04 1.74
C LYS A 171 -15.12 1.73 1.01
N PHE A 172 -14.41 0.67 1.42
CA PHE A 172 -14.63 -0.67 0.89
C PHE A 172 -16.04 -1.16 1.21
N ASP A 173 -16.78 -1.61 0.21
CA ASP A 173 -18.16 -2.05 0.34
C ASP A 173 -18.32 -3.57 0.50
N GLY A 174 -17.20 -4.30 0.54
CA GLY A 174 -17.10 -5.70 0.97
C GLY A 174 -16.77 -5.82 2.45
N LYS A 175 -16.10 -6.92 2.84
CA LYS A 175 -15.59 -7.15 4.18
C LYS A 175 -14.09 -7.48 4.12
N ILE A 176 -13.29 -6.84 4.96
CA ILE A 176 -11.88 -7.17 5.17
C ILE A 176 -11.79 -7.96 6.47
N ASN A 177 -11.37 -9.23 6.37
CA ASN A 177 -11.17 -10.07 7.55
C ASN A 177 -9.81 -9.79 8.19
N SER A 178 -8.77 -9.60 7.40
CA SER A 178 -7.44 -9.22 7.86
C SER A 178 -6.58 -8.66 6.73
N VAL A 179 -5.62 -7.79 7.11
CA VAL A 179 -4.49 -7.37 6.28
C VAL A 179 -3.21 -7.68 7.05
N LYS A 180 -2.45 -8.66 6.59
CA LYS A 180 -1.16 -9.01 7.17
C LYS A 180 -0.05 -8.44 6.32
N VAL A 181 0.94 -7.81 6.96
CA VAL A 181 2.12 -7.25 6.30
C VAL A 181 3.37 -7.82 6.92
N ASP A 182 4.22 -8.42 6.11
CA ASP A 182 5.54 -8.92 6.51
C ASP A 182 6.64 -8.17 5.75
N LEU A 183 7.67 -7.71 6.44
CA LEU A 183 8.88 -7.18 5.80
C LEU A 183 9.72 -8.33 5.28
N ILE A 184 10.20 -8.18 4.05
CA ILE A 184 11.11 -9.15 3.42
C ILE A 184 12.53 -8.60 3.55
N LYS A 185 13.43 -9.40 4.13
CA LYS A 185 14.86 -9.07 4.15
C LYS A 185 15.41 -9.19 2.74
N ASN A 186 15.90 -8.09 2.20
CA ASN A 186 16.71 -8.15 0.97
C ASN A 186 18.00 -8.92 1.31
N LYS A 187 18.30 -9.93 0.51
CA LYS A 187 19.56 -10.68 0.63
C LYS A 187 20.71 -9.83 0.10
#